data_6b6387d43f4a4919c84c98423dcfffaf
#
_entry.id   6b6387d43f4a4919c84c98423dcfffaf
#
_cell.length_a   1.000
_cell.length_b   1.000
_cell.length_c   1.000
_cell.angle_alpha   90.00
_cell.angle_beta   90.00
_cell.angle_gamma   90.00
#
_symmetry.space_group_name_H-M   'P 1'
#
loop_
_entity.id
_entity.type
_entity.pdbx_description
1 polymer ?
#
loop_
_entity_poly.entity_id
_entity_poly.type
_entity_poly.pdbx_seq_one_letter_code
_entity_poly.pdbx_strand_id
1 'polypeptide(L)'
;LRGLLTNGVWNHDKPGLIISFDDGLRSNFDVALPLLEEYGFTGWFMVPSGWLDLSSIEQIEFATLGLIKYNENDSHERIAISWDELKEIEKRGHIVSCHTMNHRRLSDKLTSSELEVEINEAKSLLESQLEHSVNIFTWVGGEEYSYSKSAFKKIKDAGFNYVFCTNCAP
;
A
#
# COMPACT_ATOMS: atom_id res chain seq x y z
N LEU A 1 2.40 17.96 -4.56
CA LEU A 1 2.52 16.64 -5.20
C LEU A 1 1.36 16.33 -6.16
N ARG A 2 0.09 16.67 -5.79
CA ARG A 2 -1.05 16.49 -6.72
C ARG A 2 -0.80 17.10 -8.09
N GLY A 3 -0.21 18.31 -8.17
CA GLY A 3 0.13 18.96 -9.44
C GLY A 3 1.13 18.14 -10.27
N LEU A 4 2.18 17.57 -9.62
CA LEU A 4 3.13 16.70 -10.29
C LEU A 4 2.43 15.43 -10.83
N LEU A 5 1.61 14.80 -10.00
CA LEU A 5 0.89 13.58 -10.35
C LEU A 5 -0.18 13.81 -11.43
N THR A 6 -0.78 15.00 -11.48
CA THR A 6 -1.84 15.33 -12.45
C THR A 6 -1.28 15.86 -13.78
N ASN A 7 -0.27 16.72 -13.72
CA ASN A 7 0.20 17.50 -14.87
C ASN A 7 1.67 17.21 -15.24
N GLY A 8 2.36 16.35 -14.50
CA GLY A 8 3.79 16.06 -14.69
C GLY A 8 4.72 17.23 -14.36
N VAL A 9 4.22 18.28 -13.71
CA VAL A 9 4.98 19.50 -13.44
C VAL A 9 5.19 19.69 -11.94
N TRP A 10 6.44 19.80 -11.54
CA TRP A 10 6.84 20.19 -10.19
C TRP A 10 7.00 21.71 -10.12
N ASN A 11 6.06 22.40 -9.51
CA ASN A 11 5.99 23.86 -9.45
C ASN A 11 6.63 24.45 -8.19
N HIS A 12 7.61 23.76 -7.60
CA HIS A 12 8.29 24.21 -6.39
C HIS A 12 9.80 24.26 -6.63
N ASP A 13 10.45 25.26 -6.05
CA ASP A 13 11.90 25.44 -6.12
C ASP A 13 12.70 24.45 -5.24
N LYS A 14 12.00 23.71 -4.39
CA LYS A 14 12.59 22.71 -3.49
C LYS A 14 12.11 21.30 -3.80
N PRO A 15 12.94 20.29 -3.56
CA PRO A 15 12.51 18.90 -3.67
C PRO A 15 11.35 18.59 -2.72
N GLY A 16 10.45 17.69 -3.13
CA GLY A 16 9.38 17.16 -2.30
C GLY A 16 9.82 15.96 -1.49
N LEU A 17 9.13 15.71 -0.40
CA LEU A 17 9.27 14.51 0.43
C LEU A 17 7.94 13.76 0.44
N ILE A 18 8.00 12.45 0.22
CA ILE A 18 6.91 11.51 0.46
C ILE A 18 7.24 10.76 1.76
N ILE A 19 6.32 10.79 2.72
CA ILE A 19 6.42 10.00 3.94
C ILE A 19 5.44 8.84 3.76
N SER A 20 5.96 7.62 3.64
CA SER A 20 5.16 6.43 3.39
C SER A 20 5.27 5.42 4.52
N PHE A 21 4.20 4.66 4.69
CA PHE A 21 4.07 3.57 5.66
C PHE A 21 3.55 2.36 4.90
N ASP A 22 4.35 1.33 4.85
CA ASP A 22 3.99 0.09 4.19
C ASP A 22 3.20 -0.83 5.14
N ASP A 23 2.64 -1.89 4.58
CA ASP A 23 2.05 -3.03 5.24
C ASP A 23 0.69 -2.81 5.94
N GLY A 24 0.22 -1.59 6.12
CA GLY A 24 -1.09 -1.33 6.73
C GLY A 24 -1.20 -1.77 8.19
N LEU A 25 -0.12 -1.60 8.97
CA LEU A 25 -0.11 -1.89 10.40
C LEU A 25 -1.01 -0.93 11.18
N ARG A 26 -1.65 -1.41 12.24
CA ARG A 26 -2.49 -0.60 13.12
C ARG A 26 -1.74 0.57 13.75
N SER A 27 -0.46 0.40 14.07
CA SER A 27 0.39 1.48 14.56
C SER A 27 0.52 2.65 13.58
N ASN A 28 0.30 2.44 12.29
CA ASN A 28 0.26 3.50 11.30
C ASN A 28 -0.93 4.44 11.53
N PHE A 29 -2.07 3.90 11.98
CA PHE A 29 -3.25 4.68 12.35
C PHE A 29 -3.13 5.27 13.76
N ASP A 30 -2.78 4.45 14.75
CA ASP A 30 -2.79 4.85 16.16
C ASP A 30 -1.67 5.83 16.52
N VAL A 31 -0.51 5.76 15.85
CA VAL A 31 0.70 6.51 16.20
C VAL A 31 1.17 7.42 15.07
N ALA A 32 1.39 6.87 13.87
CA ALA A 32 2.00 7.66 12.79
C ALA A 32 1.04 8.75 12.28
N LEU A 33 -0.23 8.44 12.10
CA LEU A 33 -1.22 9.36 11.57
C LEU A 33 -1.34 10.65 12.41
N PRO A 34 -1.59 10.60 13.73
CA PRO A 34 -1.67 11.81 14.55
C PRO A 34 -0.37 12.63 14.56
N LEU A 35 0.80 11.97 14.51
CA LEU A 35 2.07 12.67 14.42
C LEU A 35 2.23 13.41 13.09
N LEU A 36 1.86 12.79 11.98
CA LEU A 36 1.89 13.45 10.68
C LEU A 36 1.02 14.72 10.67
N GLU A 37 -0.16 14.65 11.25
CA GLU A 37 -1.09 15.77 11.31
C GLU A 37 -0.59 16.89 12.23
N GLU A 38 -0.02 16.55 13.38
CA GLU A 38 0.60 17.52 14.29
C GLU A 38 1.64 18.38 13.57
N TYR A 39 2.42 17.76 12.67
CA TYR A 39 3.46 18.45 11.90
C TYR A 39 3.02 18.91 10.50
N GLY A 40 1.76 18.75 10.15
CA GLY A 40 1.20 19.19 8.86
C GLY A 40 1.68 18.39 7.65
N PHE A 41 2.05 17.13 7.83
CA PHE A 41 2.47 16.24 6.75
C PHE A 41 1.32 15.37 6.22
N THR A 42 1.34 15.09 4.92
CA THR A 42 0.48 14.08 4.31
C THR A 42 1.23 12.75 4.26
N GLY A 43 0.66 11.72 4.89
CA GLY A 43 1.17 10.35 4.82
C GLY A 43 0.63 9.59 3.62
N TRP A 44 1.40 8.61 3.16
CA TRP A 44 1.06 7.66 2.13
C TRP A 44 1.03 6.27 2.75
N PHE A 45 -0.11 5.61 2.69
CA PHE A 45 -0.35 4.31 3.34
C PHE A 45 -0.47 3.23 2.27
N MET A 46 0.53 2.35 2.22
CA MET A 46 0.65 1.25 1.27
C MET A 46 0.04 0.00 1.89
N VAL A 47 -1.13 -0.42 1.41
CA VAL A 47 -1.95 -1.38 2.13
C VAL A 47 -2.17 -2.66 1.33
N PRO A 48 -1.75 -3.84 1.85
CA PRO A 48 -2.18 -5.13 1.32
C PRO A 48 -3.67 -5.31 1.64
N SER A 49 -4.50 -5.42 0.62
CA SER A 49 -5.95 -5.36 0.82
C SER A 49 -6.55 -6.62 1.47
N GLY A 50 -5.83 -7.73 1.42
CA GLY A 50 -6.36 -9.03 1.84
C GLY A 50 -6.32 -9.30 3.35
N TRP A 51 -5.73 -8.43 4.18
CA TRP A 51 -5.63 -8.72 5.60
C TRP A 51 -6.44 -7.79 6.53
N LEU A 52 -7.05 -6.73 5.98
CA LEU A 52 -7.90 -5.84 6.74
C LEU A 52 -9.16 -6.58 7.18
N ASP A 53 -9.55 -6.36 8.44
CA ASP A 53 -10.72 -6.99 9.09
C ASP A 53 -10.70 -8.54 9.17
N LEU A 54 -9.55 -9.16 8.93
CA LEU A 54 -9.35 -10.56 9.33
C LEU A 54 -9.40 -10.69 10.87
N SER A 55 -9.74 -11.87 11.36
CA SER A 55 -9.61 -12.16 12.79
C SER A 55 -8.15 -12.05 13.25
N SER A 56 -7.91 -11.85 14.55
CA SER A 56 -6.55 -11.69 15.08
C SER A 56 -5.63 -12.85 14.73
N ILE A 57 -6.17 -14.08 14.73
CA ILE A 57 -5.40 -15.28 14.37
C ILE A 57 -5.02 -15.24 12.88
N GLU A 58 -5.97 -14.95 12.00
CA GLU A 58 -5.72 -14.84 10.57
C GLU A 58 -4.77 -13.69 10.23
N GLN A 59 -4.80 -12.58 10.98
CA GLN A 59 -3.85 -11.50 10.81
C GLN A 59 -2.42 -11.92 11.15
N ILE A 60 -2.21 -12.72 12.22
CA ILE A 60 -0.90 -13.27 12.57
C ILE A 60 -0.40 -14.22 11.47
N GLU A 61 -1.27 -15.07 10.96
CA GLU A 61 -0.96 -15.97 9.85
C GLU A 61 -0.58 -15.19 8.59
N PHE A 62 -1.39 -14.19 8.23
CA PHE A 62 -1.12 -13.30 7.09
C PHE A 62 0.24 -12.60 7.22
N ALA A 63 0.52 -11.99 8.39
CA ALA A 63 1.78 -11.32 8.64
C ALA A 63 2.97 -12.27 8.55
N THR A 64 2.82 -13.50 9.04
CA THR A 64 3.85 -14.54 8.97
C THR A 64 4.13 -14.94 7.52
N LEU A 65 3.10 -15.23 6.74
CA LEU A 65 3.21 -15.61 5.33
C LEU A 65 3.74 -14.47 4.45
N GLY A 66 3.28 -13.24 4.74
CA GLY A 66 3.69 -12.02 4.04
C GLY A 66 5.05 -11.47 4.49
N LEU A 67 5.68 -12.05 5.51
CA LEU A 67 6.92 -11.56 6.14
C LEU A 67 6.79 -10.12 6.67
N ILE A 68 5.59 -9.73 7.09
CA ILE A 68 5.33 -8.43 7.72
C ILE A 68 5.82 -8.48 9.16
N LYS A 69 6.64 -7.48 9.52
CA LYS A 69 7.16 -7.35 10.88
C LYS A 69 6.24 -6.46 11.71
N TYR A 70 5.81 -6.96 12.84
CA TYR A 70 5.02 -6.22 13.82
C TYR A 70 5.61 -6.39 15.21
N ASN A 71 5.24 -5.53 16.16
CA ASN A 71 5.69 -5.65 17.54
C ASN A 71 4.76 -6.62 18.29
N GLU A 72 5.26 -7.80 18.63
CA GLU A 72 4.51 -8.82 19.36
C GLU A 72 4.07 -8.40 20.79
N ASN A 73 4.71 -7.35 21.33
CA ASN A 73 4.32 -6.77 22.62
C ASN A 73 3.17 -5.76 22.49
N ASP A 74 2.78 -5.38 21.28
CA ASP A 74 1.58 -4.60 21.10
C ASP A 74 0.38 -5.48 21.51
N SER A 75 -0.12 -5.23 22.74
CA SER A 75 -1.21 -5.96 23.40
C SER A 75 -2.56 -5.78 22.71
N HIS A 76 -2.56 -5.48 21.42
CA HIS A 76 -3.74 -5.21 20.65
C HIS A 76 -4.34 -6.50 20.11
N GLU A 77 -5.65 -6.59 20.18
CA GLU A 77 -6.42 -7.70 19.61
C GLU A 77 -6.27 -7.80 18.09
N ARG A 78 -5.70 -6.76 17.47
CA ARG A 78 -5.61 -6.60 16.01
C ARG A 78 -4.28 -5.93 15.61
N ILE A 79 -3.61 -6.49 14.61
CA ILE A 79 -2.31 -6.02 14.08
C ILE A 79 -2.50 -5.05 12.91
N ALA A 80 -3.44 -5.36 12.01
CA ALA A 80 -3.74 -4.55 10.84
C ALA A 80 -4.71 -3.40 11.15
N ILE A 81 -4.67 -2.35 10.36
CA ILE A 81 -5.76 -1.36 10.31
C ILE A 81 -7.06 -2.03 9.83
N SER A 82 -8.20 -1.45 10.19
CA SER A 82 -9.50 -1.87 9.66
C SER A 82 -9.85 -1.08 8.40
N TRP A 83 -10.88 -1.54 7.67
CA TRP A 83 -11.43 -0.79 6.55
C TRP A 83 -11.96 0.58 6.97
N ASP A 84 -12.58 0.69 8.14
CA ASP A 84 -13.09 1.97 8.65
C ASP A 84 -11.94 2.94 8.98
N GLU A 85 -10.85 2.45 9.56
CA GLU A 85 -9.65 3.25 9.80
C GLU A 85 -8.98 3.67 8.49
N LEU A 86 -8.95 2.81 7.46
CA LEU A 86 -8.41 3.17 6.15
C LEU A 86 -9.24 4.28 5.49
N LYS A 87 -10.56 4.21 5.56
CA LYS A 87 -11.46 5.26 5.09
C LYS A 87 -11.24 6.57 5.86
N GLU A 88 -11.04 6.50 7.17
CA GLU A 88 -10.76 7.68 7.99
C GLU A 88 -9.40 8.31 7.62
N ILE A 89 -8.36 7.52 7.35
CA ILE A 89 -7.06 7.99 6.83
C ILE A 89 -7.28 8.86 5.57
N GLU A 90 -8.03 8.38 4.60
CA GLU A 90 -8.30 9.14 3.36
C GLU A 90 -9.15 10.38 3.59
N LYS A 91 -10.20 10.27 4.40
CA LYS A 91 -11.07 11.39 4.78
C LYS A 91 -10.28 12.53 5.44
N ARG A 92 -9.23 12.20 6.17
CA ARG A 92 -8.30 13.15 6.80
C ARG A 92 -7.25 13.70 5.83
N GLY A 93 -7.31 13.33 4.55
CA GLY A 93 -6.50 13.92 3.47
C GLY A 93 -5.19 13.21 3.20
N HIS A 94 -4.97 12.05 3.76
CA HIS A 94 -3.84 11.19 3.45
C HIS A 94 -4.11 10.35 2.21
N ILE A 95 -3.12 9.60 1.74
CA ILE A 95 -3.17 8.88 0.46
C ILE A 95 -3.04 7.38 0.71
N VAL A 96 -3.90 6.60 0.06
CA VAL A 96 -3.86 5.15 0.08
C VAL A 96 -3.32 4.63 -1.25
N SER A 97 -2.47 3.62 -1.17
CA SER A 97 -1.89 2.89 -2.30
C SER A 97 -2.14 1.39 -2.15
N CYS A 98 -2.41 0.72 -3.26
CA CYS A 98 -2.48 -0.73 -3.32
C CYS A 98 -1.08 -1.33 -3.12
N HIS A 99 -0.97 -2.31 -2.21
CA HIS A 99 0.27 -3.02 -1.91
C HIS A 99 0.11 -4.53 -2.08
N THR A 100 -0.53 -4.94 -3.17
CA THR A 100 -0.97 -6.31 -3.48
C THR A 100 -2.15 -6.81 -2.62
N MET A 101 -2.63 -8.02 -2.89
CA MET A 101 -3.64 -8.69 -2.07
C MET A 101 -3.02 -9.30 -0.82
N ASN A 102 -2.01 -10.15 -1.00
CA ASN A 102 -1.45 -11.00 0.04
C ASN A 102 0.00 -10.65 0.41
N HIS A 103 0.41 -9.40 0.18
CA HIS A 103 1.77 -8.93 0.44
C HIS A 103 2.86 -9.80 -0.24
N ARG A 104 2.61 -10.22 -1.49
CA ARG A 104 3.55 -11.06 -2.24
C ARG A 104 4.48 -10.25 -3.15
N ARG A 105 5.76 -10.65 -3.18
CA ARG A 105 6.69 -10.16 -4.20
C ARG A 105 6.28 -10.68 -5.57
N LEU A 106 6.10 -9.78 -6.54
CA LEU A 106 5.59 -10.09 -7.87
C LEU A 106 6.70 -10.52 -8.84
N SER A 107 7.43 -11.56 -8.44
CA SER A 107 8.53 -12.11 -9.20
C SER A 107 8.07 -12.87 -10.48
N ASP A 108 9.02 -13.21 -11.34
CA ASP A 108 8.76 -14.01 -12.56
C ASP A 108 8.24 -15.43 -12.28
N LYS A 109 8.23 -15.86 -11.02
CA LYS A 109 7.72 -17.18 -10.62
C LYS A 109 6.19 -17.23 -10.49
N LEU A 110 5.51 -16.07 -10.46
CA LEU A 110 4.07 -16.01 -10.32
C LEU A 110 3.36 -16.32 -11.65
N THR A 111 2.34 -17.13 -11.55
CA THR A 111 1.44 -17.43 -12.68
C THR A 111 0.53 -16.22 -13.00
N SER A 112 -0.06 -16.23 -14.18
CA SER A 112 -1.02 -15.18 -14.56
C SER A 112 -2.22 -15.10 -13.62
N SER A 113 -2.70 -16.23 -13.09
CA SER A 113 -3.80 -16.27 -12.14
C SER A 113 -3.41 -15.72 -10.76
N GLU A 114 -2.19 -15.97 -10.30
CA GLU A 114 -1.68 -15.36 -9.06
C GLU A 114 -1.52 -13.85 -9.22
N LEU A 115 -0.99 -13.40 -10.36
CA LEU A 115 -0.92 -11.96 -10.66
C LEU A 115 -2.31 -11.30 -10.75
N GLU A 116 -3.34 -12.04 -11.23
CA GLU A 116 -4.72 -11.55 -11.21
C GLU A 116 -5.18 -11.24 -9.79
N VAL A 117 -4.98 -12.18 -8.87
CA VAL A 117 -5.34 -12.00 -7.45
C VAL A 117 -4.57 -10.85 -6.83
N GLU A 118 -3.24 -10.85 -6.97
CA GLU A 118 -2.38 -9.87 -6.30
C GLU A 118 -2.55 -8.43 -6.80
N ILE A 119 -3.04 -8.24 -8.01
CA ILE A 119 -3.11 -6.91 -8.65
C ILE A 119 -4.57 -6.50 -8.89
N ASN A 120 -5.34 -7.28 -9.67
CA ASN A 120 -6.66 -6.86 -10.11
C ASN A 120 -7.71 -7.03 -9.01
N GLU A 121 -7.71 -8.18 -8.32
CA GLU A 121 -8.64 -8.40 -7.21
C GLU A 121 -8.30 -7.48 -6.01
N ALA A 122 -6.99 -7.28 -5.73
CA ALA A 122 -6.56 -6.33 -4.72
C ALA A 122 -7.08 -4.91 -4.99
N LYS A 123 -6.95 -4.45 -6.24
CA LYS A 123 -7.48 -3.16 -6.69
C LYS A 123 -8.99 -3.09 -6.53
N SER A 124 -9.70 -4.11 -7.03
CA SER A 124 -11.16 -4.17 -6.98
C SER A 124 -11.68 -4.15 -5.55
N LEU A 125 -11.01 -4.86 -4.63
CA LEU A 125 -11.38 -4.88 -3.22
C LEU A 125 -11.18 -3.49 -2.58
N LEU A 126 -10.02 -2.85 -2.80
CA LEU A 126 -9.78 -1.49 -2.31
C LEU A 126 -10.82 -0.50 -2.85
N GLU A 127 -11.07 -0.51 -4.15
CA GLU A 127 -12.02 0.41 -4.79
C GLU A 127 -13.46 0.18 -4.32
N SER A 128 -13.85 -1.08 -4.08
CA SER A 128 -15.18 -1.40 -3.55
C SER A 128 -15.38 -0.91 -2.11
N GLN A 129 -14.33 -0.93 -1.31
CA GLN A 129 -14.37 -0.49 0.09
C GLN A 129 -14.25 1.03 0.22
N LEU A 130 -13.40 1.66 -0.59
CA LEU A 130 -13.16 3.10 -0.56
C LEU A 130 -14.17 3.90 -1.41
N GLU A 131 -14.96 3.22 -2.25
CA GLU A 131 -15.99 3.80 -3.13
C GLU A 131 -15.44 4.78 -4.18
N HIS A 132 -14.16 4.66 -4.53
CA HIS A 132 -13.51 5.45 -5.59
C HIS A 132 -12.31 4.72 -6.20
N SER A 133 -11.78 5.24 -7.30
CA SER A 133 -10.65 4.63 -8.01
C SER A 133 -9.34 4.77 -7.25
N VAL A 134 -8.60 3.66 -7.08
CA VAL A 134 -7.25 3.61 -6.54
C VAL A 134 -6.24 3.57 -7.69
N ASN A 135 -5.47 4.65 -7.84
CA ASN A 135 -4.60 4.86 -9.00
C ASN A 135 -3.11 4.63 -8.73
N ILE A 136 -2.76 4.26 -7.51
CA ILE A 136 -1.38 4.09 -7.05
C ILE A 136 -1.16 2.65 -6.65
N PHE A 137 -0.07 2.08 -7.15
CA PHE A 137 0.41 0.74 -6.80
C PHE A 137 1.81 0.84 -6.20
N THR A 138 2.07 0.10 -5.15
CA THR A 138 3.39 -0.01 -4.52
C THR A 138 3.84 -1.46 -4.52
N TRP A 139 5.06 -1.70 -5.01
CA TRP A 139 5.66 -3.02 -5.03
C TRP A 139 6.00 -3.49 -3.61
N VAL A 140 5.84 -4.80 -3.39
CA VAL A 140 6.32 -5.48 -2.18
C VAL A 140 7.80 -5.81 -2.34
N GLY A 141 8.62 -5.40 -1.37
CA GLY A 141 10.06 -5.55 -1.41
C GLY A 141 10.74 -4.51 -2.30
N GLY A 142 12.04 -4.59 -2.40
CA GLY A 142 12.86 -3.63 -3.15
C GLY A 142 13.99 -4.29 -3.93
N GLU A 143 14.09 -5.62 -3.84
CA GLU A 143 15.14 -6.37 -4.50
C GLU A 143 14.78 -6.63 -5.97
N GLU A 144 15.78 -6.76 -6.82
CA GLU A 144 15.59 -6.98 -8.27
C GLU A 144 14.67 -8.16 -8.58
N TYR A 145 14.76 -9.23 -7.80
CA TYR A 145 13.89 -10.41 -7.98
C TYR A 145 12.43 -10.21 -7.51
N SER A 146 12.13 -9.07 -6.89
CA SER A 146 10.76 -8.69 -6.50
C SER A 146 9.93 -8.17 -7.65
N TYR A 147 10.53 -7.93 -8.81
CA TYR A 147 9.89 -7.34 -9.97
C TYR A 147 9.83 -8.33 -11.13
N SER A 148 8.76 -8.23 -11.92
CA SER A 148 8.65 -8.97 -13.18
C SER A 148 8.01 -8.13 -14.28
N LYS A 149 8.38 -8.41 -15.53
CA LYS A 149 7.78 -7.73 -16.69
C LYS A 149 6.29 -8.05 -16.83
N SER A 150 5.90 -9.29 -16.51
CA SER A 150 4.51 -9.75 -16.52
C SER A 150 3.67 -8.99 -15.49
N ALA A 151 4.17 -8.84 -14.26
CA ALA A 151 3.51 -8.07 -13.23
C ALA A 151 3.41 -6.58 -13.60
N PHE A 152 4.49 -5.97 -14.10
CA PHE A 152 4.45 -4.57 -14.54
C PHE A 152 3.41 -4.34 -15.63
N LYS A 153 3.34 -5.24 -16.63
CA LYS A 153 2.31 -5.18 -17.66
C LYS A 153 0.91 -5.28 -17.04
N LYS A 154 0.71 -6.21 -16.11
CA LYS A 154 -0.57 -6.42 -15.44
C LYS A 154 -1.00 -5.19 -14.63
N ILE A 155 -0.07 -4.57 -13.88
CA ILE A 155 -0.33 -3.32 -13.12
C ILE A 155 -0.78 -2.21 -14.06
N LYS A 156 -0.10 -2.04 -15.21
CA LYS A 156 -0.48 -1.06 -16.22
C LYS A 156 -1.87 -1.35 -16.81
N ASP A 157 -2.12 -2.61 -17.20
CA ASP A 157 -3.39 -3.04 -17.78
C ASP A 157 -4.56 -2.91 -16.77
N ALA A 158 -4.29 -3.04 -15.46
CA ALA A 158 -5.25 -2.78 -14.38
C ALA A 158 -5.59 -1.29 -14.18
N GLY A 159 -4.90 -0.39 -14.89
CA GLY A 159 -5.19 1.05 -14.87
C GLY A 159 -4.58 1.80 -13.69
N PHE A 160 -3.52 1.28 -13.06
CA PHE A 160 -2.72 2.07 -12.14
C PHE A 160 -1.90 3.11 -12.91
N ASN A 161 -1.98 4.37 -12.49
CA ASN A 161 -1.29 5.48 -13.15
C ASN A 161 0.10 5.74 -12.57
N TYR A 162 0.29 5.39 -11.30
CA TYR A 162 1.53 5.60 -10.56
C TYR A 162 1.98 4.31 -9.90
N VAL A 163 3.26 4.05 -9.98
CA VAL A 163 3.87 2.84 -9.43
C VAL A 163 5.09 3.23 -8.62
N PHE A 164 5.10 2.85 -7.35
CA PHE A 164 6.21 3.10 -6.44
C PHE A 164 7.02 1.83 -6.22
N CYS A 165 8.33 1.99 -6.23
CA CYS A 165 9.29 0.96 -5.88
C CYS A 165 10.43 1.58 -5.07
N THR A 166 11.17 0.74 -4.35
CA THR A 166 12.31 1.16 -3.53
C THR A 166 13.62 1.22 -4.31
N ASN A 167 13.62 0.75 -5.57
CA ASN A 167 14.81 0.82 -6.40
C ASN A 167 15.06 2.25 -6.85
N CYS A 168 16.15 2.82 -6.35
CA CYS A 168 16.74 4.00 -6.96
C CYS A 168 17.38 3.54 -8.27
N ALA A 169 16.68 3.67 -9.39
CA ALA A 169 17.36 3.60 -10.69
C ALA A 169 18.33 4.80 -10.78
N PRO A 170 19.57 4.58 -11.21
CA PRO A 170 20.51 5.68 -11.43
C PRO A 170 20.05 6.59 -12.55
#